data_82f4b21e9a57bc6ee38ebb8f38623704
#
_entry.id   82f4b21e9a57bc6ee38ebb8f38623704
#
_cell.length_a   1.000
_cell.length_b   1.000
_cell.length_c   1.000
_cell.angle_alpha   90.00
_cell.angle_beta   90.00
_cell.angle_gamma   90.00
#
_symmetry.space_group_name_H-M   'P 1'
#
loop_
_entity.id
_entity.type
_entity.pdbx_description
1 polymer ?
#
loop_
_entity_poly.entity_id
_entity_poly.type
_entity_poly.pdbx_seq_one_letter_code
_entity_poly.pdbx_strand_id
1 'polypeptide(L)'
;MPQLGPDQRSRNRRPRRRNQVTSRAPVSEFEEQQELEASRERNDLDVTDLREMSVPELRAVSKDLELETGTQERKDDLVERILERQTERAGHAYASGILDVVDEGFGFLRRHGLLPSPDDVYVSSSQVRRFGLRIGDRVSGAVRAPREAEKYWGMLRVDAVNGVDFETARRRPAFGDLTPIFPLELINLENDPKNLSQRLINIVNPLGKGQRALIVSPPKAGKTMLLKHIANGISTNYPDILLMVALIGERPEEVTDMRRGVKGEVISSTFDEPTENHTHVAEMALEIAKRQVETGRDVVILLDSITRLARAYNLALPPSGRTLSGGIDPIALYPPKRFFGAARNIEEGGSLTVIATCLVDTGSRMDDVIYEEFKGTGNSELILDRKLAEKRIFPAIDVQRSGTRREELLLEEGTLKMVWTMRRMLSAVGTNEGIELLLNRLSKTENNVQFLGSLTKSLDG
;
A
#
# COMPACT_ATOMS: atom_id res chain seq x y z
N MET A 1 4.94 76.79 -5.46
CA MET A 1 6.23 76.52 -4.84
C MET A 1 6.03 76.31 -3.36
N PRO A 2 6.65 75.26 -2.68
CA PRO A 2 7.75 74.45 -3.18
C PRO A 2 7.42 72.92 -3.23
N GLN A 3 8.26 72.22 -3.99
CA GLN A 3 8.39 70.83 -4.17
C GLN A 3 8.89 70.07 -2.90
N LEU A 4 8.38 68.88 -2.62
CA LEU A 4 9.08 67.91 -1.77
C LEU A 4 9.09 66.60 -2.51
N GLY A 5 10.31 66.06 -2.73
CA GLY A 5 10.61 64.89 -3.49
C GLY A 5 10.30 63.55 -2.76
N PRO A 6 10.42 62.38 -3.45
CA PRO A 6 10.01 61.08 -2.94
C PRO A 6 11.07 60.44 -2.03
N ASP A 7 10.62 60.01 -0.87
CA ASP A 7 11.39 59.30 0.14
C ASP A 7 11.63 57.84 -0.28
N GLN A 8 12.88 57.52 -0.61
CA GLN A 8 13.36 56.17 -0.90
C GLN A 8 13.53 55.40 0.42
N ARG A 9 12.55 54.64 0.82
CA ARG A 9 12.74 53.57 1.83
C ARG A 9 13.17 52.28 1.16
N SER A 10 14.48 52.05 1.12
CA SER A 10 15.08 50.77 0.77
C SER A 10 14.65 49.69 1.77
N ARG A 11 13.77 48.78 1.35
CA ARG A 11 13.48 47.56 2.08
C ARG A 11 14.64 46.56 1.86
N ASN A 12 15.55 46.49 2.82
CA ASN A 12 16.53 45.45 2.96
C ASN A 12 15.82 44.07 3.10
N ARG A 13 15.61 43.38 1.99
CA ARG A 13 15.28 41.95 1.99
C ARG A 13 16.57 41.19 2.28
N ARG A 14 16.73 40.72 3.52
CA ARG A 14 17.73 39.69 3.85
C ARG A 14 17.46 38.46 2.99
N PRO A 15 18.45 37.91 2.27
CA PRO A 15 18.27 36.69 1.54
C PRO A 15 18.04 35.56 2.55
N ARG A 16 16.95 34.78 2.40
CA ARG A 16 16.74 33.51 3.08
C ARG A 16 17.99 32.65 2.78
N ARG A 17 18.74 32.29 3.80
CA ARG A 17 19.79 31.30 3.70
C ARG A 17 19.13 30.02 3.24
N ARG A 18 19.24 29.70 1.95
CA ARG A 18 19.08 28.37 1.41
C ARG A 18 20.10 27.51 2.15
N ASN A 19 19.64 26.54 2.93
CA ASN A 19 20.49 25.46 3.41
C ASN A 19 20.98 24.74 2.15
N GLN A 20 22.15 25.11 1.68
CA GLN A 20 22.90 24.32 0.71
C GLN A 20 23.34 23.07 1.46
N VAL A 21 22.61 21.96 1.24
CA VAL A 21 23.15 20.64 1.46
C VAL A 21 24.31 20.52 0.47
N THR A 22 25.52 20.79 0.95
CA THR A 22 26.72 20.66 0.16
C THR A 22 26.87 19.19 -0.21
N SER A 23 26.54 18.84 -1.44
CA SER A 23 26.88 17.60 -2.08
C SER A 23 28.40 17.51 -2.22
N ARG A 24 29.07 16.89 -1.25
CA ARG A 24 30.50 16.55 -1.37
C ARG A 24 30.63 15.05 -1.51
N ALA A 25 31.20 14.69 -2.63
CA ALA A 25 31.74 13.42 -3.09
C ALA A 25 30.82 12.19 -2.96
N PRO A 26 30.13 11.83 -4.04
CA PRO A 26 29.50 10.52 -4.15
C PRO A 26 30.57 9.42 -4.00
N VAL A 27 30.12 8.20 -3.61
CA VAL A 27 30.89 6.99 -3.84
C VAL A 27 31.39 7.04 -5.28
N SER A 28 32.68 6.98 -5.50
CA SER A 28 33.24 7.08 -6.84
C SER A 28 32.85 5.81 -7.60
N GLU A 29 32.56 5.92 -8.90
CA GLU A 29 32.31 4.76 -9.76
C GLU A 29 33.45 3.74 -9.70
N PHE A 30 34.66 4.22 -9.40
CA PHE A 30 35.85 3.42 -9.18
C PHE A 30 35.77 2.52 -7.93
N GLU A 31 35.28 3.05 -6.79
CA GLU A 31 35.09 2.27 -5.56
C GLU A 31 34.03 1.18 -5.74
N GLU A 32 32.97 1.50 -6.46
CA GLU A 32 31.91 0.56 -6.79
C GLU A 32 32.41 -0.57 -7.71
N GLN A 33 33.22 -0.24 -8.72
CA GLN A 33 33.82 -1.22 -9.61
C GLN A 33 34.79 -2.15 -8.89
N GLN A 34 35.65 -1.60 -8.03
CA GLN A 34 36.57 -2.41 -7.22
C GLN A 34 35.83 -3.40 -6.33
N GLU A 35 34.75 -2.99 -5.67
CA GLU A 35 33.97 -3.90 -4.82
C GLU A 35 33.24 -4.97 -5.65
N LEU A 36 32.75 -4.63 -6.85
CA LEU A 36 32.13 -5.60 -7.75
C LEU A 36 33.15 -6.67 -8.23
N GLU A 37 34.38 -6.26 -8.55
CA GLU A 37 35.46 -7.18 -8.92
C GLU A 37 35.85 -8.07 -7.74
N ALA A 38 36.02 -7.51 -6.56
CA ALA A 38 36.34 -8.24 -5.34
C ALA A 38 35.23 -9.26 -4.96
N SER A 39 33.96 -8.92 -5.15
CA SER A 39 32.84 -9.85 -4.93
C SER A 39 32.87 -11.04 -5.88
N ARG A 40 33.21 -10.82 -7.15
CA ARG A 40 33.40 -11.90 -8.14
C ARG A 40 34.56 -12.82 -7.81
N GLU A 41 35.68 -12.25 -7.31
CA GLU A 41 36.84 -13.04 -6.89
C GLU A 41 36.53 -13.90 -5.66
N ARG A 42 35.66 -13.45 -4.76
CA ARG A 42 35.18 -14.20 -3.58
C ARG A 42 34.17 -15.31 -3.93
N ASN A 43 33.68 -15.33 -5.17
CA ASN A 43 32.65 -16.28 -5.61
C ASN A 43 31.34 -16.11 -4.82
N ASP A 44 31.00 -14.88 -4.42
CA ASP A 44 29.74 -14.56 -3.75
C ASP A 44 28.56 -14.88 -4.68
N LEU A 45 27.52 -15.51 -4.15
CA LEU A 45 26.28 -15.79 -4.90
C LEU A 45 25.51 -14.49 -5.10
N ASP A 46 25.07 -14.24 -6.32
CA ASP A 46 24.22 -13.09 -6.61
C ASP A 46 22.74 -13.38 -6.30
N VAL A 47 21.90 -12.33 -6.38
CA VAL A 47 20.46 -12.45 -6.06
C VAL A 47 19.73 -13.38 -7.04
N THR A 48 20.20 -13.49 -8.30
CA THR A 48 19.61 -14.36 -9.33
C THR A 48 19.86 -15.81 -8.98
N ASP A 49 21.14 -16.17 -8.70
CA ASP A 49 21.52 -17.52 -8.27
C ASP A 49 20.71 -17.96 -7.04
N LEU A 50 20.61 -17.08 -6.04
CA LEU A 50 19.87 -17.38 -4.81
C LEU A 50 18.36 -17.55 -5.06
N ARG A 51 17.78 -16.80 -5.99
CA ARG A 51 16.36 -16.93 -6.32
C ARG A 51 16.02 -18.17 -7.14
N GLU A 52 16.93 -18.70 -7.91
CA GLU A 52 16.75 -19.98 -8.62
C GLU A 52 16.77 -21.17 -7.66
N MET A 53 17.44 -21.04 -6.50
CA MET A 53 17.51 -22.07 -5.49
C MET A 53 16.16 -22.34 -4.82
N SER A 54 15.93 -23.60 -4.46
CA SER A 54 14.82 -24.00 -3.60
C SER A 54 15.07 -23.61 -2.14
N VAL A 55 14.00 -23.55 -1.33
CA VAL A 55 14.13 -23.24 0.12
C VAL A 55 15.10 -24.20 0.87
N PRO A 56 15.11 -25.51 0.59
CA PRO A 56 16.11 -26.40 1.17
C PRO A 56 17.55 -26.06 0.80
N GLU A 57 17.81 -25.69 -0.48
CA GLU A 57 19.14 -25.29 -0.94
C GLU A 57 19.60 -23.98 -0.29
N LEU A 58 18.70 -22.97 -0.20
CA LEU A 58 19.00 -21.73 0.51
C LEU A 58 19.33 -21.96 1.99
N ARG A 59 18.66 -22.91 2.65
CA ARG A 59 18.99 -23.31 4.02
C ARG A 59 20.34 -24.00 4.12
N ALA A 60 20.75 -24.78 3.13
CA ALA A 60 22.09 -25.35 3.08
C ALA A 60 23.17 -24.25 2.97
N VAL A 61 22.99 -23.29 2.05
CA VAL A 61 23.84 -22.10 1.92
C VAL A 61 23.89 -21.30 3.22
N SER A 62 22.73 -21.06 3.84
CA SER A 62 22.66 -20.35 5.12
C SER A 62 23.47 -21.05 6.22
N LYS A 63 23.42 -22.38 6.26
CA LYS A 63 24.19 -23.16 7.22
C LYS A 63 25.70 -23.08 6.98
N ASP A 64 26.14 -23.07 5.73
CA ASP A 64 27.55 -22.90 5.36
C ASP A 64 28.05 -21.49 5.71
N LEU A 65 27.14 -20.52 5.74
CA LEU A 65 27.40 -19.14 6.18
C LEU A 65 27.24 -18.95 7.70
N GLU A 66 26.97 -20.02 8.47
CA GLU A 66 26.73 -19.98 9.92
C GLU A 66 25.54 -19.09 10.33
N LEU A 67 24.48 -19.06 9.50
CA LEU A 67 23.24 -18.37 9.78
C LEU A 67 22.23 -19.32 10.45
N GLU A 68 21.68 -18.89 11.58
CA GLU A 68 20.54 -19.59 12.19
C GLU A 68 19.26 -19.23 11.40
N THR A 69 18.61 -20.23 10.81
CA THR A 69 17.38 -20.05 10.02
C THR A 69 16.16 -20.61 10.75
N GLY A 70 15.08 -19.84 10.81
CA GLY A 70 13.80 -20.25 11.35
C GLY A 70 13.07 -21.22 10.41
N THR A 71 12.21 -22.10 10.98
CA THR A 71 11.46 -23.09 10.20
C THR A 71 10.37 -22.48 9.29
N GLN A 72 9.96 -21.24 9.52
CA GLN A 72 8.87 -20.54 8.81
C GLN A 72 9.32 -19.26 8.08
N GLU A 73 10.63 -19.08 7.85
CA GLU A 73 11.13 -17.93 7.09
C GLU A 73 10.72 -18.01 5.62
N ARG A 74 10.35 -16.86 5.05
CA ARG A 74 10.02 -16.75 3.63
C ARG A 74 11.29 -16.84 2.78
N LYS A 75 11.14 -17.25 1.53
CA LYS A 75 12.25 -17.36 0.58
C LYS A 75 12.98 -16.02 0.41
N ASP A 76 12.25 -14.93 0.27
CA ASP A 76 12.82 -13.59 0.10
C ASP A 76 13.65 -13.15 1.32
N ASP A 77 13.20 -13.47 2.55
CA ASP A 77 13.92 -13.15 3.79
C ASP A 77 15.24 -13.95 3.89
N LEU A 78 15.23 -15.22 3.46
CA LEU A 78 16.44 -16.05 3.42
C LEU A 78 17.47 -15.50 2.42
N VAL A 79 17.03 -15.09 1.24
CA VAL A 79 17.90 -14.49 0.21
C VAL A 79 18.55 -13.20 0.75
N GLU A 80 17.76 -12.32 1.36
CA GLU A 80 18.28 -11.06 1.91
C GLU A 80 19.31 -11.30 3.01
N ARG A 81 19.08 -12.24 3.93
CA ARG A 81 20.03 -12.61 5.00
C ARG A 81 21.30 -13.25 4.48
N ILE A 82 21.24 -14.03 3.41
CA ILE A 82 22.44 -14.59 2.77
C ILE A 82 23.29 -13.47 2.17
N LEU A 83 22.69 -12.53 1.43
CA LEU A 83 23.38 -11.38 0.84
C LEU A 83 24.00 -10.50 1.92
N GLU A 84 23.28 -10.23 3.02
CA GLU A 84 23.80 -9.52 4.19
C GLU A 84 25.03 -10.20 4.74
N ARG A 85 24.99 -11.50 4.98
CA ARG A 85 26.12 -12.25 5.58
C ARG A 85 27.34 -12.33 4.66
N GLN A 86 27.13 -12.47 3.35
CA GLN A 86 28.23 -12.41 2.38
C GLN A 86 28.90 -11.04 2.40
N THR A 87 28.11 -9.96 2.46
CA THR A 87 28.61 -8.58 2.52
C THR A 87 29.38 -8.31 3.82
N GLU A 88 28.90 -8.81 4.97
CA GLU A 88 29.61 -8.74 6.25
C GLU A 88 30.95 -9.47 6.23
N ARG A 89 30.99 -10.68 5.65
CA ARG A 89 32.24 -11.45 5.47
C ARG A 89 33.25 -10.72 4.58
N ALA A 90 32.77 -9.89 3.66
CA ALA A 90 33.60 -9.02 2.84
C ALA A 90 34.14 -7.78 3.59
N GLY A 91 33.72 -7.57 4.84
CA GLY A 91 34.16 -6.44 5.67
C GLY A 91 33.32 -5.17 5.43
N HIS A 92 32.22 -5.24 4.72
CA HIS A 92 31.30 -4.12 4.50
C HIS A 92 30.02 -4.28 5.34
N ALA A 93 29.38 -3.15 5.66
CA ALA A 93 28.05 -3.18 6.22
C ALA A 93 27.03 -3.38 5.09
N TYR A 94 25.91 -4.01 5.42
CA TYR A 94 24.79 -4.20 4.51
C TYR A 94 23.63 -3.30 4.91
N ALA A 95 22.90 -2.78 3.94
CA ALA A 95 21.70 -2.02 4.18
C ALA A 95 20.62 -2.34 3.14
N SER A 96 19.39 -2.38 3.62
CA SER A 96 18.18 -2.46 2.81
C SER A 96 17.23 -1.33 3.22
N GLY A 97 16.53 -0.76 2.24
CA GLY A 97 15.59 0.33 2.49
C GLY A 97 14.77 0.71 1.27
N ILE A 98 13.78 1.57 1.48
CA ILE A 98 12.95 2.13 0.40
C ILE A 98 13.60 3.39 -0.14
N LEU A 99 13.81 3.44 -1.44
CA LEU A 99 14.42 4.58 -2.11
C LEU A 99 13.43 5.74 -2.22
N ASP A 100 13.84 6.86 -1.67
CA ASP A 100 13.20 8.16 -1.78
C ASP A 100 14.13 9.10 -2.55
N VAL A 101 13.75 9.52 -3.76
CA VAL A 101 14.57 10.35 -4.65
C VAL A 101 14.12 11.80 -4.56
N VAL A 102 15.07 12.70 -4.33
CA VAL A 102 14.81 14.13 -4.27
C VAL A 102 14.91 14.79 -5.65
N ASP A 103 14.42 16.02 -5.79
CA ASP A 103 14.38 16.76 -7.06
C ASP A 103 15.75 16.93 -7.72
N GLU A 104 16.83 16.94 -6.92
CA GLU A 104 18.22 17.01 -7.40
C GLU A 104 18.72 15.70 -8.03
N GLY A 105 17.92 14.64 -7.98
CA GLY A 105 18.16 13.35 -8.65
C GLY A 105 19.03 12.37 -7.87
N PHE A 106 19.47 12.68 -6.65
CA PHE A 106 20.02 11.71 -5.70
C PHE A 106 18.92 11.20 -4.77
N GLY A 107 19.17 10.16 -4.01
CA GLY A 107 18.16 9.57 -3.13
C GLY A 107 18.70 9.16 -1.77
N PHE A 108 17.74 8.75 -0.92
CA PHE A 108 18.02 8.15 0.38
C PHE A 108 17.25 6.83 0.50
N LEU A 109 17.92 5.79 1.01
CA LEU A 109 17.22 4.58 1.43
C LEU A 109 16.66 4.80 2.83
N ARG A 110 15.34 4.82 2.93
CA ARG A 110 14.61 4.90 4.19
C ARG A 110 14.63 3.53 4.86
N ARG A 111 15.34 3.40 5.97
CA ARG A 111 15.52 2.13 6.68
C ARG A 111 14.45 1.88 7.75
N HIS A 112 13.98 2.95 8.39
CA HIS A 112 13.03 2.90 9.50
C HIS A 112 11.80 3.76 9.20
N GLY A 113 10.82 3.16 8.52
CA GLY A 113 9.64 3.89 8.04
C GLY A 113 9.89 4.57 6.69
N LEU A 114 9.09 5.60 6.38
CA LEU A 114 9.16 6.31 5.08
C LEU A 114 9.53 7.79 5.21
N LEU A 115 9.78 8.25 6.43
CA LEU A 115 10.21 9.63 6.71
C LEU A 115 11.72 9.72 6.88
N PRO A 116 12.32 10.91 6.63
CA PRO A 116 13.74 11.13 6.80
C PRO A 116 14.27 10.75 8.19
N SER A 117 15.37 10.00 8.24
CA SER A 117 16.02 9.53 9.45
C SER A 117 17.54 9.76 9.39
N PRO A 118 18.23 9.92 10.53
CA PRO A 118 19.69 9.95 10.57
C PRO A 118 20.35 8.67 10.05
N ASP A 119 19.65 7.54 10.11
CA ASP A 119 20.15 6.23 9.71
C ASP A 119 19.94 5.92 8.22
N ASP A 120 19.41 6.89 7.45
CA ASP A 120 19.22 6.75 6.02
C ASP A 120 20.54 6.61 5.27
N VAL A 121 20.50 5.85 4.16
CA VAL A 121 21.67 5.64 3.31
C VAL A 121 21.58 6.51 2.07
N TYR A 122 22.60 7.28 1.81
CA TYR A 122 22.70 8.13 0.61
C TYR A 122 22.96 7.28 -0.64
N VAL A 123 22.20 7.56 -1.70
CA VAL A 123 22.36 6.96 -3.04
C VAL A 123 22.65 8.09 -4.02
N SER A 124 23.75 7.99 -4.72
CA SER A 124 24.18 9.04 -5.65
C SER A 124 23.28 9.14 -6.88
N SER A 125 23.21 10.33 -7.50
CA SER A 125 22.46 10.52 -8.74
C SER A 125 23.02 9.70 -9.92
N SER A 126 24.31 9.36 -9.89
CA SER A 126 24.93 8.44 -10.87
C SER A 126 24.42 7.01 -10.70
N GLN A 127 24.32 6.51 -9.46
CA GLN A 127 23.75 5.19 -9.16
C GLN A 127 22.26 5.13 -9.51
N VAL A 128 21.47 6.15 -9.14
CA VAL A 128 20.05 6.23 -9.50
C VAL A 128 19.86 6.10 -11.01
N ARG A 129 20.64 6.82 -11.80
CA ARG A 129 20.55 6.75 -13.29
C ARG A 129 21.11 5.46 -13.87
N ARG A 130 22.26 4.99 -13.38
CA ARG A 130 22.93 3.80 -13.91
C ARG A 130 22.08 2.55 -13.72
N PHE A 131 21.49 2.36 -12.55
CA PHE A 131 20.67 1.20 -12.21
C PHE A 131 19.20 1.40 -12.57
N GLY A 132 18.78 2.58 -13.07
CA GLY A 132 17.39 2.88 -13.40
C GLY A 132 16.46 2.82 -12.19
N LEU A 133 16.99 3.24 -11.02
CA LEU A 133 16.24 3.23 -9.76
C LEU A 133 15.11 4.27 -9.80
N ARG A 134 14.00 3.93 -9.16
CA ARG A 134 12.80 4.76 -9.09
C ARG A 134 12.36 4.95 -7.65
N ILE A 135 11.65 6.03 -7.35
CA ILE A 135 11.03 6.23 -6.04
C ILE A 135 10.18 5.01 -5.68
N GLY A 136 10.29 4.54 -4.45
CA GLY A 136 9.58 3.37 -3.95
C GLY A 136 10.27 2.04 -4.20
N ASP A 137 11.41 2.01 -4.92
CA ASP A 137 12.20 0.78 -5.03
C ASP A 137 12.75 0.37 -3.68
N ARG A 138 12.61 -0.92 -3.34
CA ARG A 138 13.38 -1.52 -2.25
C ARG A 138 14.75 -1.86 -2.77
N VAL A 139 15.76 -1.15 -2.31
CA VAL A 139 17.15 -1.34 -2.73
C VAL A 139 17.96 -1.88 -1.58
N SER A 140 18.79 -2.87 -1.86
CA SER A 140 19.67 -3.47 -0.87
C SER A 140 21.09 -3.67 -1.43
N GLY A 141 22.07 -3.65 -0.54
CA GLY A 141 23.47 -3.86 -0.91
C GLY A 141 24.47 -3.38 0.11
N ALA A 142 25.76 -3.40 -0.31
CA ALA A 142 26.87 -2.96 0.51
C ALA A 142 26.89 -1.45 0.71
N VAL A 143 27.17 -1.01 1.93
CA VAL A 143 27.27 0.39 2.31
C VAL A 143 28.59 0.67 3.04
N ARG A 144 29.08 1.90 2.91
CA ARG A 144 30.25 2.37 3.65
C ARG A 144 29.89 3.43 4.68
N ALA A 145 30.67 3.48 5.73
CA ALA A 145 30.55 4.49 6.77
C ALA A 145 30.76 5.92 6.22
N PRO A 146 30.12 6.94 6.84
CA PRO A 146 30.34 8.34 6.47
C PRO A 146 31.79 8.75 6.67
N ARG A 147 32.33 9.55 5.73
CA ARG A 147 33.65 10.19 5.86
C ARG A 147 33.52 11.47 6.69
N GLU A 148 34.64 12.08 7.10
CA GLU A 148 34.70 13.25 8.01
C GLU A 148 33.72 14.41 7.62
N ALA A 149 33.38 14.57 6.33
CA ALA A 149 32.50 15.63 5.86
C ALA A 149 31.09 15.15 5.49
N GLU A 150 30.79 13.87 5.65
CA GLU A 150 29.52 13.24 5.28
C GLU A 150 28.66 13.01 6.52
N LYS A 151 27.35 13.12 6.37
CA LYS A 151 26.38 12.89 7.45
C LYS A 151 25.78 11.48 7.42
N TYR A 152 25.66 10.92 6.23
CA TYR A 152 24.93 9.65 5.99
C TYR A 152 25.88 8.55 5.52
N TRP A 153 25.51 7.31 5.77
CA TRP A 153 26.12 6.15 5.12
C TRP A 153 25.95 6.29 3.61
N GLY A 154 26.89 5.80 2.81
CA GLY A 154 26.83 5.85 1.36
C GLY A 154 26.65 4.46 0.76
N MET A 155 25.73 4.32 -0.21
CA MET A 155 25.59 3.08 -0.99
C MET A 155 26.88 2.83 -1.77
N LEU A 156 27.54 1.71 -1.51
CA LEU A 156 28.77 1.30 -2.18
C LEU A 156 28.46 0.43 -3.40
N ARG A 157 27.60 -0.59 -3.23
CA ARG A 157 27.19 -1.53 -4.27
C ARG A 157 25.70 -1.85 -4.13
N VAL A 158 24.98 -1.90 -5.25
CA VAL A 158 23.58 -2.35 -5.30
C VAL A 158 23.58 -3.84 -5.62
N ASP A 159 23.06 -4.66 -4.72
CA ASP A 159 22.96 -6.12 -4.88
C ASP A 159 21.60 -6.54 -5.39
N ALA A 160 20.54 -5.91 -4.90
CA ALA A 160 19.17 -6.21 -5.36
C ALA A 160 18.28 -4.97 -5.40
N VAL A 161 17.31 -4.97 -6.31
CA VAL A 161 16.25 -3.96 -6.45
C VAL A 161 14.90 -4.70 -6.51
N ASN A 162 14.02 -4.45 -5.53
CA ASN A 162 12.75 -5.17 -5.37
C ASN A 162 12.95 -6.70 -5.32
N GLY A 163 14.10 -7.13 -4.82
CA GLY A 163 14.48 -8.52 -4.67
C GLY A 163 14.93 -9.20 -5.97
N VAL A 164 15.06 -8.51 -7.10
CA VAL A 164 15.69 -9.03 -8.33
C VAL A 164 17.03 -8.33 -8.57
N ASP A 165 17.85 -8.88 -9.47
CA ASP A 165 19.09 -8.23 -9.89
C ASP A 165 18.81 -6.88 -10.57
N PHE A 166 19.82 -6.01 -10.57
CA PHE A 166 19.67 -4.65 -11.09
C PHE A 166 19.46 -4.60 -12.61
N GLU A 167 19.93 -5.58 -13.37
CA GLU A 167 19.72 -5.61 -14.83
C GLU A 167 18.27 -5.94 -15.17
N THR A 168 17.69 -6.94 -14.50
CA THR A 168 16.27 -7.30 -14.58
C THR A 168 15.41 -6.13 -14.10
N ALA A 169 15.74 -5.54 -12.96
CA ALA A 169 15.02 -4.39 -12.42
C ALA A 169 15.03 -3.19 -13.39
N ARG A 170 16.15 -2.93 -14.06
CA ARG A 170 16.29 -1.84 -15.03
C ARG A 170 15.41 -2.03 -16.27
N ARG A 171 15.21 -3.28 -16.72
CA ARG A 171 14.43 -3.62 -17.93
C ARG A 171 12.92 -3.65 -17.68
N ARG A 172 12.48 -3.62 -16.40
CA ARG A 172 11.05 -3.68 -16.06
C ARG A 172 10.29 -2.52 -16.73
N PRO A 173 9.07 -2.74 -17.23
CA PRO A 173 8.23 -1.69 -17.77
C PRO A 173 7.86 -0.68 -16.67
N ALA A 174 7.54 0.55 -17.03
CA ALA A 174 6.98 1.48 -16.06
C ALA A 174 5.50 1.15 -15.82
N PHE A 175 5.00 1.35 -14.59
CA PHE A 175 3.60 1.08 -14.23
C PHE A 175 2.58 1.74 -15.16
N GLY A 176 2.91 2.93 -15.71
CA GLY A 176 2.06 3.65 -16.65
C GLY A 176 1.96 3.01 -18.03
N ASP A 177 2.93 2.17 -18.40
CA ASP A 177 3.02 1.52 -19.71
C ASP A 177 2.34 0.15 -19.73
N LEU A 178 1.97 -0.38 -18.54
CA LEU A 178 1.29 -1.66 -18.39
C LEU A 178 -0.17 -1.57 -18.82
N THR A 179 -0.69 -2.63 -19.46
CA THR A 179 -2.06 -2.68 -20.01
C THR A 179 -3.10 -2.96 -18.93
N PRO A 180 -3.98 -1.99 -18.59
CA PRO A 180 -5.01 -2.20 -17.57
C PRO A 180 -6.18 -3.03 -18.11
N ILE A 181 -6.59 -4.05 -17.36
CA ILE A 181 -7.77 -4.88 -17.63
C ILE A 181 -8.73 -4.88 -16.44
N PHE A 182 -9.95 -5.41 -16.63
CA PHE A 182 -10.90 -5.59 -15.54
C PHE A 182 -10.40 -6.62 -14.54
N PRO A 183 -10.83 -6.53 -13.26
CA PRO A 183 -10.67 -7.63 -12.30
C PRO A 183 -11.36 -8.90 -12.81
N LEU A 184 -10.59 -9.99 -12.95
CA LEU A 184 -11.07 -11.28 -13.45
C LEU A 184 -10.93 -12.40 -12.42
N GLU A 185 -10.07 -12.21 -11.41
CA GLU A 185 -9.80 -13.18 -10.37
C GLU A 185 -10.36 -12.69 -9.03
N LEU A 186 -11.22 -13.51 -8.43
CA LEU A 186 -11.80 -13.25 -7.11
C LEU A 186 -10.73 -13.37 -6.02
N ILE A 187 -10.64 -12.38 -5.14
CA ILE A 187 -9.93 -12.49 -3.87
C ILE A 187 -10.88 -13.09 -2.85
N ASN A 188 -10.80 -14.40 -2.66
CA ASN A 188 -11.62 -15.10 -1.68
C ASN A 188 -11.12 -14.80 -0.26
N LEU A 189 -11.95 -14.15 0.55
CA LEU A 189 -11.63 -13.80 1.93
C LEU A 189 -11.97 -14.89 2.95
N GLU A 190 -12.79 -15.86 2.56
CA GLU A 190 -13.31 -16.89 3.46
C GLU A 190 -12.20 -17.83 3.92
N ASN A 191 -11.89 -17.83 5.21
CA ASN A 191 -10.91 -18.73 5.84
C ASN A 191 -11.38 -19.32 7.17
N ASP A 192 -12.39 -18.72 7.82
CA ASP A 192 -12.97 -19.18 9.07
C ASP A 192 -14.51 -19.16 8.96
N PRO A 193 -15.19 -20.31 9.17
CA PRO A 193 -16.64 -20.40 9.18
C PRO A 193 -17.34 -19.38 10.11
N LYS A 194 -16.68 -19.01 11.20
CA LYS A 194 -17.20 -18.05 12.19
C LYS A 194 -17.02 -16.60 11.79
N ASN A 195 -16.14 -16.31 10.84
CA ASN A 195 -15.93 -14.94 10.37
C ASN A 195 -16.99 -14.53 9.35
N LEU A 196 -18.15 -14.14 9.86
CA LEU A 196 -19.30 -13.74 9.02
C LEU A 196 -19.00 -12.52 8.16
N SER A 197 -18.03 -11.66 8.54
CA SER A 197 -17.63 -10.50 7.74
C SER A 197 -17.00 -10.93 6.42
N GLN A 198 -16.01 -11.82 6.45
CA GLN A 198 -15.33 -12.34 5.26
C GLN A 198 -16.32 -13.05 4.35
N ARG A 199 -17.15 -13.90 4.92
CA ARG A 199 -18.18 -14.65 4.20
C ARG A 199 -19.19 -13.73 3.51
N LEU A 200 -19.68 -12.73 4.25
CA LEU A 200 -20.67 -11.80 3.70
C LEU A 200 -20.09 -10.92 2.59
N ILE A 201 -18.86 -10.43 2.74
CA ILE A 201 -18.19 -9.63 1.70
C ILE A 201 -18.07 -10.43 0.40
N ASN A 202 -17.61 -11.67 0.45
CA ASN A 202 -17.49 -12.52 -0.74
C ASN A 202 -18.81 -12.67 -1.51
N ILE A 203 -19.96 -12.62 -0.82
CA ILE A 203 -21.28 -12.78 -1.43
C ILE A 203 -21.82 -11.45 -1.95
N VAL A 204 -21.77 -10.39 -1.11
CA VAL A 204 -22.46 -9.14 -1.41
C VAL A 204 -21.60 -8.07 -2.05
N ASN A 205 -20.28 -8.20 -1.91
CA ASN A 205 -19.32 -7.23 -2.44
C ASN A 205 -18.02 -7.96 -2.82
N PRO A 206 -18.06 -8.89 -3.78
CA PRO A 206 -16.88 -9.66 -4.17
C PRO A 206 -15.76 -8.72 -4.61
N LEU A 207 -14.57 -9.00 -4.11
CA LEU A 207 -13.34 -8.25 -4.41
C LEU A 207 -12.51 -9.02 -5.43
N GLY A 208 -12.04 -8.36 -6.45
CA GLY A 208 -11.14 -8.95 -7.44
C GLY A 208 -9.75 -8.34 -7.41
N LYS A 209 -8.75 -9.05 -7.93
CA LYS A 209 -7.41 -8.51 -8.16
C LYS A 209 -7.50 -7.30 -9.09
N GLY A 210 -6.96 -6.16 -8.67
CA GLY A 210 -7.08 -4.90 -9.39
C GLY A 210 -8.32 -4.06 -9.04
N GLN A 211 -9.09 -4.44 -8.02
CA GLN A 211 -10.30 -3.75 -7.61
C GLN A 211 -10.01 -2.35 -7.02
N ARG A 212 -10.87 -1.38 -7.35
CA ARG A 212 -10.97 -0.08 -6.67
C ARG A 212 -12.18 -0.11 -5.74
N ALA A 213 -11.97 -0.59 -4.51
CA ALA A 213 -13.05 -0.77 -3.56
C ALA A 213 -13.10 0.36 -2.53
N LEU A 214 -14.30 0.88 -2.29
CA LEU A 214 -14.56 1.91 -1.29
C LEU A 214 -15.38 1.31 -0.15
N ILE A 215 -14.86 1.38 1.07
CA ILE A 215 -15.59 1.06 2.31
C ILE A 215 -16.17 2.36 2.86
N VAL A 216 -17.44 2.57 2.66
CA VAL A 216 -18.17 3.78 3.09
C VAL A 216 -18.63 3.55 4.52
N SER A 217 -18.07 4.31 5.46
CA SER A 217 -18.28 4.06 6.89
C SER A 217 -18.67 5.34 7.64
N PRO A 218 -19.84 5.35 8.30
CA PRO A 218 -20.12 6.31 9.34
C PRO A 218 -19.24 6.02 10.57
N PRO A 219 -19.04 7.00 11.46
CA PRO A 219 -18.30 6.79 12.70
C PRO A 219 -18.92 5.66 13.55
N LYS A 220 -18.05 4.83 14.17
CA LYS A 220 -18.42 3.72 15.08
C LYS A 220 -19.20 2.58 14.43
N ALA A 221 -19.10 2.39 13.10
CA ALA A 221 -19.75 1.30 12.39
C ALA A 221 -18.94 0.00 12.27
N GLY A 222 -17.77 -0.09 12.91
CA GLY A 222 -16.93 -1.30 12.91
C GLY A 222 -15.89 -1.34 11.77
N LYS A 223 -15.56 -0.20 11.16
CA LYS A 223 -14.60 -0.04 10.08
C LYS A 223 -13.27 -0.79 10.32
N THR A 224 -12.60 -0.52 11.44
CA THR A 224 -11.27 -1.07 11.77
C THR A 224 -11.29 -2.60 11.89
N MET A 225 -12.34 -3.17 12.52
CA MET A 225 -12.51 -4.62 12.61
C MET A 225 -12.72 -5.25 11.23
N LEU A 226 -13.50 -4.59 10.38
CA LEU A 226 -13.74 -5.06 9.01
C LEU A 226 -12.45 -5.09 8.19
N LEU A 227 -11.62 -4.05 8.26
CA LEU A 227 -10.30 -4.01 7.62
C LEU A 227 -9.39 -5.15 8.10
N LYS A 228 -9.38 -5.44 9.41
CA LYS A 228 -8.62 -6.58 9.96
C LYS A 228 -9.13 -7.91 9.42
N HIS A 229 -10.45 -8.10 9.30
CA HIS A 229 -11.02 -9.32 8.73
C HIS A 229 -10.64 -9.48 7.25
N ILE A 230 -10.65 -8.40 6.47
CA ILE A 230 -10.19 -8.41 5.07
C ILE A 230 -8.70 -8.74 5.01
N ALA A 231 -7.86 -8.04 5.79
CA ALA A 231 -6.43 -8.28 5.85
C ALA A 231 -6.09 -9.73 6.22
N ASN A 232 -6.79 -10.28 7.22
CA ASN A 232 -6.61 -11.68 7.64
C ASN A 232 -6.99 -12.67 6.54
N GLY A 233 -8.13 -12.44 5.85
CA GLY A 233 -8.56 -13.27 4.73
C GLY A 233 -7.50 -13.30 3.61
N ILE A 234 -6.99 -12.12 3.22
CA ILE A 234 -5.98 -12.01 2.18
C ILE A 234 -4.68 -12.69 2.61
N SER A 235 -4.14 -12.35 3.78
CA SER A 235 -2.84 -12.87 4.22
C SER A 235 -2.83 -14.37 4.51
N THR A 236 -3.99 -14.96 4.80
CA THR A 236 -4.13 -16.40 5.04
C THR A 236 -4.28 -17.18 3.75
N ASN A 237 -5.14 -16.70 2.84
CA ASN A 237 -5.46 -17.42 1.61
C ASN A 237 -4.45 -17.15 0.48
N TYR A 238 -3.75 -16.02 0.52
CA TYR A 238 -2.84 -15.57 -0.53
C TYR A 238 -1.52 -15.06 0.06
N PRO A 239 -0.64 -15.95 0.53
CA PRO A 239 0.63 -15.57 1.17
C PRO A 239 1.60 -14.83 0.22
N ASP A 240 1.42 -14.99 -1.10
CA ASP A 240 2.25 -14.37 -2.14
C ASP A 240 1.80 -12.93 -2.48
N ILE A 241 0.58 -12.55 -2.11
CA ILE A 241 0.10 -11.18 -2.27
C ILE A 241 0.84 -10.26 -1.28
N LEU A 242 1.43 -9.20 -1.78
CA LEU A 242 1.97 -8.15 -0.90
C LEU A 242 0.81 -7.34 -0.32
N LEU A 243 0.52 -7.56 0.95
CA LEU A 243 -0.49 -6.80 1.68
C LEU A 243 0.15 -5.61 2.37
N MET A 244 -0.28 -4.41 2.00
CA MET A 244 0.11 -3.14 2.59
C MET A 244 -1.09 -2.50 3.29
N VAL A 245 -0.88 -1.94 4.48
CA VAL A 245 -1.91 -1.20 5.23
C VAL A 245 -1.41 0.22 5.44
N ALA A 246 -2.01 1.18 4.73
CA ALA A 246 -1.66 2.59 4.80
C ALA A 246 -2.65 3.32 5.74
N LEU A 247 -2.18 3.70 6.93
CA LEU A 247 -2.96 4.40 7.95
C LEU A 247 -2.58 5.88 7.93
N ILE A 248 -3.47 6.72 7.40
CA ILE A 248 -3.19 8.16 7.21
C ILE A 248 -4.06 8.99 8.15
N GLY A 249 -3.40 9.67 9.11
CA GLY A 249 -4.05 10.50 10.11
C GLY A 249 -4.87 9.71 11.14
N GLU A 250 -4.63 8.41 11.29
CA GLU A 250 -5.27 7.58 12.30
C GLU A 250 -4.57 7.72 13.67
N ARG A 251 -5.17 7.19 14.74
CA ARG A 251 -4.65 7.30 16.10
C ARG A 251 -3.47 6.35 16.32
N PRO A 252 -2.45 6.73 17.13
CA PRO A 252 -1.31 5.87 17.44
C PRO A 252 -1.70 4.50 18.01
N GLU A 253 -2.73 4.43 18.85
CA GLU A 253 -3.24 3.18 19.40
C GLU A 253 -3.88 2.27 18.32
N GLU A 254 -4.56 2.85 17.33
CA GLU A 254 -5.13 2.10 16.20
C GLU A 254 -4.03 1.56 15.26
N VAL A 255 -2.95 2.34 15.07
CA VAL A 255 -1.75 1.89 14.34
C VAL A 255 -1.10 0.70 15.03
N THR A 256 -0.91 0.78 16.35
CA THR A 256 -0.33 -0.31 17.13
C THR A 256 -1.19 -1.57 17.08
N ASP A 257 -2.50 -1.41 17.20
CA ASP A 257 -3.46 -2.50 17.13
C ASP A 257 -3.49 -3.17 15.74
N MET A 258 -3.36 -2.38 14.68
CA MET A 258 -3.26 -2.90 13.31
C MET A 258 -1.94 -3.66 13.11
N ARG A 259 -0.80 -3.12 13.54
CA ARG A 259 0.51 -3.79 13.45
C ARG A 259 0.55 -5.13 14.17
N ARG A 260 -0.16 -5.26 15.30
CA ARG A 260 -0.23 -6.51 16.07
C ARG A 260 -1.22 -7.52 15.48
N GLY A 261 -2.27 -7.02 14.83
CA GLY A 261 -3.40 -7.84 14.37
C GLY A 261 -3.36 -8.25 12.90
N VAL A 262 -2.44 -7.71 12.09
CA VAL A 262 -2.39 -7.96 10.64
C VAL A 262 -1.02 -8.48 10.22
N LYS A 263 -1.01 -9.53 9.41
CA LYS A 263 0.19 -10.03 8.73
C LYS A 263 0.37 -9.29 7.40
N GLY A 264 0.95 -8.10 7.44
CA GLY A 264 1.20 -7.26 6.28
C GLY A 264 2.11 -6.09 6.65
N GLU A 265 2.56 -5.34 5.66
CA GLU A 265 3.38 -4.15 5.87
C GLU A 265 2.47 -2.98 6.31
N VAL A 266 2.61 -2.52 7.56
CA VAL A 266 1.82 -1.40 8.09
C VAL A 266 2.62 -0.11 8.01
N ILE A 267 2.20 0.74 7.10
CA ILE A 267 2.73 2.08 6.83
C ILE A 267 1.79 3.08 7.49
N SER A 268 2.30 4.04 8.24
CA SER A 268 1.44 4.96 8.98
C SER A 268 2.04 6.35 9.10
N SER A 269 1.15 7.34 9.10
CA SER A 269 1.40 8.69 9.61
C SER A 269 0.22 9.07 10.49
N THR A 270 0.50 9.29 11.80
CA THR A 270 -0.53 9.48 12.82
C THR A 270 -1.03 10.93 12.87
N PHE A 271 -2.23 11.15 13.42
CA PHE A 271 -2.90 12.47 13.37
C PHE A 271 -2.12 13.61 14.04
N ASP A 272 -1.17 13.29 14.91
CA ASP A 272 -0.29 14.23 15.62
C ASP A 272 0.94 14.64 14.81
N GLU A 273 1.18 14.00 13.66
CA GLU A 273 2.25 14.38 12.74
C GLU A 273 1.84 15.53 11.81
N PRO A 274 2.82 16.27 11.24
CA PRO A 274 2.56 17.29 10.21
C PRO A 274 1.82 16.73 8.99
N THR A 275 0.98 17.54 8.38
CA THR A 275 0.19 17.13 7.20
C THR A 275 1.02 16.75 5.99
N GLU A 276 2.20 17.34 5.85
CA GLU A 276 3.18 17.00 4.81
C GLU A 276 3.65 15.54 4.93
N ASN A 277 3.77 15.04 6.17
CA ASN A 277 4.11 13.63 6.42
C ASN A 277 2.99 12.70 5.93
N HIS A 278 1.72 13.08 6.13
CA HIS A 278 0.58 12.29 5.65
C HIS A 278 0.59 12.13 4.14
N THR A 279 0.86 13.22 3.41
CA THR A 279 0.90 13.21 1.94
C THR A 279 2.11 12.43 1.43
N HIS A 280 3.29 12.67 2.01
CA HIS A 280 4.52 11.99 1.63
C HIS A 280 4.45 10.46 1.87
N VAL A 281 4.00 10.04 3.05
CA VAL A 281 3.85 8.62 3.40
C VAL A 281 2.87 7.91 2.46
N ALA A 282 1.76 8.57 2.11
CA ALA A 282 0.80 8.01 1.16
C ALA A 282 1.39 7.91 -0.26
N GLU A 283 2.10 8.93 -0.74
CA GLU A 283 2.77 8.89 -2.04
C GLU A 283 3.81 7.76 -2.10
N MET A 284 4.64 7.65 -1.06
CA MET A 284 5.63 6.56 -0.97
C MET A 284 4.97 5.18 -0.95
N ALA A 285 3.88 5.00 -0.20
CA ALA A 285 3.14 3.73 -0.18
C ALA A 285 2.62 3.34 -1.58
N LEU A 286 2.10 4.31 -2.33
CA LEU A 286 1.67 4.08 -3.71
C LEU A 286 2.83 3.73 -4.63
N GLU A 287 3.95 4.45 -4.53
CA GLU A 287 5.11 4.18 -5.39
C GLU A 287 5.74 2.81 -5.06
N ILE A 288 5.84 2.41 -3.79
CA ILE A 288 6.26 1.06 -3.40
C ILE A 288 5.36 0.01 -4.08
N ALA A 289 4.05 0.18 -3.96
CA ALA A 289 3.09 -0.75 -4.57
C ALA A 289 3.27 -0.86 -6.09
N LYS A 290 3.43 0.28 -6.79
CA LYS A 290 3.69 0.28 -8.24
C LYS A 290 4.98 -0.46 -8.60
N ARG A 291 6.06 -0.25 -7.83
CA ARG A 291 7.35 -0.95 -8.06
C ARG A 291 7.20 -2.46 -7.95
N GLN A 292 6.41 -2.93 -7.00
CA GLN A 292 6.15 -4.37 -6.84
C GLN A 292 5.29 -4.93 -7.99
N VAL A 293 4.29 -4.18 -8.45
CA VAL A 293 3.47 -4.58 -9.61
C VAL A 293 4.30 -4.63 -10.89
N GLU A 294 5.26 -3.71 -11.08
CA GLU A 294 6.19 -3.72 -12.22
C GLU A 294 7.07 -4.99 -12.27
N THR A 295 7.19 -5.72 -11.15
CA THR A 295 7.85 -7.03 -11.10
C THR A 295 6.89 -8.22 -11.25
N GLY A 296 5.64 -7.97 -11.62
CA GLY A 296 4.61 -9.00 -11.81
C GLY A 296 3.92 -9.48 -10.54
N ARG A 297 4.10 -8.79 -9.40
CA ARG A 297 3.46 -9.16 -8.12
C ARG A 297 2.05 -8.61 -8.01
N ASP A 298 1.20 -9.36 -7.31
CA ASP A 298 -0.09 -8.86 -6.84
C ASP A 298 0.09 -8.07 -5.54
N VAL A 299 -0.47 -6.86 -5.52
CA VAL A 299 -0.40 -5.97 -4.36
C VAL A 299 -1.80 -5.54 -3.94
N VAL A 300 -2.07 -5.59 -2.64
CA VAL A 300 -3.29 -5.03 -2.04
C VAL A 300 -2.93 -3.94 -1.05
N ILE A 301 -3.48 -2.75 -1.25
CA ILE A 301 -3.39 -1.64 -0.30
C ILE A 301 -4.73 -1.48 0.42
N LEU A 302 -4.72 -1.61 1.74
CA LEU A 302 -5.81 -1.16 2.60
C LEU A 302 -5.51 0.27 3.05
N LEU A 303 -6.26 1.26 2.56
CA LEU A 303 -6.05 2.67 2.89
C LEU A 303 -7.08 3.14 3.91
N ASP A 304 -6.62 3.52 5.09
CA ASP A 304 -7.46 4.10 6.13
C ASP A 304 -6.93 5.49 6.54
N SER A 305 -7.50 6.60 6.10
CA SER A 305 -8.65 6.75 5.21
C SER A 305 -8.37 7.72 4.05
N ILE A 306 -9.08 7.51 2.95
CA ILE A 306 -8.99 8.43 1.80
C ILE A 306 -9.54 9.82 2.13
N THR A 307 -10.53 9.89 3.04
CA THR A 307 -11.08 11.16 3.53
C THR A 307 -10.01 12.00 4.23
N ARG A 308 -9.24 11.39 5.13
CA ARG A 308 -8.15 12.07 5.84
C ARG A 308 -7.01 12.44 4.89
N LEU A 309 -6.69 11.58 3.93
CA LEU A 309 -5.71 11.87 2.90
C LEU A 309 -6.11 13.09 2.06
N ALA A 310 -7.37 13.17 1.61
CA ALA A 310 -7.87 14.33 0.87
C ALA A 310 -7.84 15.61 1.72
N ARG A 311 -8.16 15.53 3.00
CA ARG A 311 -8.04 16.66 3.94
C ARG A 311 -6.58 17.10 4.13
N ALA A 312 -5.64 16.15 4.22
CA ALA A 312 -4.21 16.46 4.33
C ALA A 312 -3.71 17.21 3.08
N TYR A 313 -4.08 16.78 1.89
CA TYR A 313 -3.75 17.51 0.66
C TYR A 313 -4.39 18.90 0.60
N ASN A 314 -5.60 19.07 1.12
CA ASN A 314 -6.27 20.38 1.19
C ASN A 314 -5.53 21.37 2.09
N LEU A 315 -4.77 20.90 3.06
CA LEU A 315 -3.94 21.72 3.93
C LEU A 315 -2.51 21.91 3.41
N ALA A 316 -1.94 20.86 2.78
CA ALA A 316 -0.54 20.86 2.35
C ALA A 316 -0.31 21.58 1.02
N LEU A 317 -1.29 21.57 0.10
CA LEU A 317 -1.15 22.20 -1.21
C LEU A 317 -1.44 23.72 -1.16
N PRO A 318 -0.74 24.53 -1.98
CA PRO A 318 -1.07 25.93 -2.17
C PRO A 318 -2.50 26.07 -2.73
N PRO A 319 -3.32 27.01 -2.21
CA PRO A 319 -4.69 27.18 -2.65
C PRO A 319 -4.76 27.64 -4.12
N SER A 320 -5.65 27.02 -4.90
CA SER A 320 -5.89 27.41 -6.31
C SER A 320 -6.73 28.68 -6.48
N GLY A 321 -7.31 29.17 -5.37
CA GLY A 321 -8.26 30.28 -5.38
C GLY A 321 -9.71 29.87 -5.71
N ARG A 322 -9.95 28.57 -5.91
CA ARG A 322 -11.29 27.99 -6.11
C ARG A 322 -11.64 27.09 -4.94
N THR A 323 -12.87 27.13 -4.49
CA THR A 323 -13.32 26.31 -3.36
C THR A 323 -14.67 25.66 -3.70
N LEU A 324 -14.74 24.35 -3.55
CA LEU A 324 -15.98 23.57 -3.63
C LEU A 324 -16.77 23.70 -2.32
N SER A 325 -18.00 23.19 -2.32
CA SER A 325 -18.82 23.06 -1.10
C SER A 325 -18.02 22.37 0.02
N GLY A 326 -18.16 22.83 1.26
CA GLY A 326 -17.42 22.28 2.41
C GLY A 326 -15.98 22.74 2.56
N GLY A 327 -15.50 23.69 1.74
CA GLY A 327 -14.18 24.30 1.92
C GLY A 327 -13.00 23.50 1.34
N ILE A 328 -13.26 22.55 0.45
CA ILE A 328 -12.21 21.79 -0.24
C ILE A 328 -11.79 22.47 -1.54
N ASP A 329 -10.47 22.57 -1.76
CA ASP A 329 -9.92 23.02 -3.04
C ASP A 329 -9.95 21.85 -4.04
N PRO A 330 -10.46 22.06 -5.29
CA PRO A 330 -10.45 21.00 -6.30
C PRO A 330 -9.08 20.36 -6.54
N ILE A 331 -8.00 21.14 -6.43
CA ILE A 331 -6.62 20.65 -6.64
C ILE A 331 -6.23 19.60 -5.60
N ALA A 332 -6.77 19.68 -4.38
CA ALA A 332 -6.51 18.76 -3.30
C ALA A 332 -7.08 17.35 -3.54
N LEU A 333 -8.02 17.21 -4.47
CA LEU A 333 -8.63 15.91 -4.80
C LEU A 333 -7.83 15.11 -5.84
N TYR A 334 -6.95 15.76 -6.63
CA TYR A 334 -6.20 15.09 -7.69
C TYR A 334 -5.24 14.01 -7.17
N PRO A 335 -4.36 14.28 -6.17
CA PRO A 335 -3.43 13.25 -5.69
C PRO A 335 -4.14 12.05 -5.08
N PRO A 336 -5.15 12.18 -4.19
CA PRO A 336 -5.91 11.04 -3.70
C PRO A 336 -6.67 10.28 -4.79
N LYS A 337 -7.22 10.99 -5.81
CA LYS A 337 -7.82 10.34 -6.98
C LYS A 337 -6.81 9.54 -7.79
N ARG A 338 -5.60 10.08 -7.97
CA ARG A 338 -4.49 9.37 -8.62
C ARG A 338 -4.09 8.14 -7.83
N PHE A 339 -4.04 8.25 -6.50
CA PHE A 339 -3.79 7.11 -5.62
C PHE A 339 -4.84 6.01 -5.82
N PHE A 340 -6.10 6.33 -5.64
CA PHE A 340 -7.20 5.37 -5.74
C PHE A 340 -7.38 4.85 -7.17
N GLY A 341 -7.23 5.72 -8.16
CA GLY A 341 -7.33 5.40 -9.59
C GLY A 341 -6.16 4.56 -10.13
N ALA A 342 -5.07 4.42 -9.38
CA ALA A 342 -3.96 3.56 -9.76
C ALA A 342 -4.33 2.07 -9.74
N ALA A 343 -5.33 1.68 -8.92
CA ALA A 343 -5.77 0.29 -8.82
C ALA A 343 -6.26 -0.24 -10.17
N ARG A 344 -5.66 -1.35 -10.59
CA ARG A 344 -5.96 -2.06 -11.85
C ARG A 344 -5.43 -3.47 -11.84
N ASN A 345 -6.08 -4.35 -12.57
CA ASN A 345 -5.49 -5.62 -12.98
C ASN A 345 -4.69 -5.41 -14.26
N ILE A 346 -3.65 -6.19 -14.51
CA ILE A 346 -2.68 -5.96 -15.58
C ILE A 346 -2.57 -7.20 -16.45
N GLU A 347 -2.62 -7.02 -17.77
CA GLU A 347 -2.60 -8.11 -18.74
C GLU A 347 -1.27 -8.86 -18.73
N GLU A 348 -0.17 -8.13 -18.57
CA GLU A 348 1.19 -8.68 -18.53
C GLU A 348 1.52 -9.42 -17.24
N GLY A 349 0.64 -9.36 -16.26
CA GLY A 349 0.77 -9.99 -14.93
C GLY A 349 0.93 -9.01 -13.79
N GLY A 350 0.53 -9.47 -12.60
CA GLY A 350 0.44 -8.64 -11.40
C GLY A 350 -0.82 -7.79 -11.37
N SER A 351 -1.10 -7.25 -10.20
CA SER A 351 -2.27 -6.37 -9.99
C SER A 351 -2.03 -5.40 -8.84
N LEU A 352 -2.69 -4.24 -8.91
CA LEU A 352 -2.81 -3.31 -7.79
C LEU A 352 -4.27 -3.21 -7.38
N THR A 353 -4.61 -3.73 -6.21
CA THR A 353 -5.92 -3.60 -5.59
C THR A 353 -5.86 -2.53 -4.51
N VAL A 354 -6.80 -1.59 -4.51
CA VAL A 354 -6.91 -0.57 -3.44
C VAL A 354 -8.28 -0.65 -2.81
N ILE A 355 -8.29 -0.91 -1.50
CA ILE A 355 -9.48 -0.93 -0.65
C ILE A 355 -9.36 0.26 0.30
N ALA A 356 -10.08 1.34 -0.01
CA ALA A 356 -9.98 2.58 0.75
C ALA A 356 -11.22 2.81 1.61
N THR A 357 -11.03 3.24 2.85
CA THR A 357 -12.16 3.68 3.68
C THR A 357 -12.50 5.14 3.40
N CYS A 358 -13.78 5.43 3.33
CA CYS A 358 -14.33 6.76 3.17
C CYS A 358 -15.30 7.07 4.31
N LEU A 359 -15.06 8.18 5.01
CA LEU A 359 -15.88 8.60 6.14
C LEU A 359 -17.10 9.37 5.64
N VAL A 360 -18.27 9.01 6.16
CA VAL A 360 -19.56 9.68 5.90
C VAL A 360 -20.28 9.95 7.22
N ASP A 361 -21.34 10.78 7.19
CA ASP A 361 -22.14 11.13 8.37
C ASP A 361 -21.31 11.67 9.54
N THR A 362 -20.23 12.37 9.24
CA THR A 362 -19.36 13.01 10.24
C THR A 362 -19.86 14.38 10.68
N GLY A 363 -20.87 14.90 10.03
CA GLY A 363 -21.35 16.29 10.17
C GLY A 363 -20.52 17.32 9.37
N SER A 364 -19.50 16.88 8.62
CA SER A 364 -18.65 17.73 7.78
C SER A 364 -19.09 17.68 6.33
N ARG A 365 -19.50 18.81 5.78
CA ARG A 365 -19.80 18.94 4.34
C ARG A 365 -18.60 18.64 3.44
N MET A 366 -17.39 18.80 3.94
CA MET A 366 -16.18 18.46 3.19
C MET A 366 -16.13 16.95 2.94
N ASP A 367 -16.48 16.13 3.93
CA ASP A 367 -16.46 14.68 3.80
C ASP A 367 -17.52 14.17 2.81
N ASP A 368 -18.68 14.82 2.78
CA ASP A 368 -19.73 14.51 1.80
C ASP A 368 -19.25 14.76 0.37
N VAL A 369 -18.57 15.89 0.14
CA VAL A 369 -17.97 16.20 -1.18
C VAL A 369 -16.88 15.19 -1.53
N ILE A 370 -16.00 14.86 -0.59
CA ILE A 370 -14.96 13.85 -0.81
C ILE A 370 -15.61 12.52 -1.20
N TYR A 371 -16.61 12.05 -0.45
CA TYR A 371 -17.30 10.80 -0.78
C TYR A 371 -17.89 10.80 -2.20
N GLU A 372 -18.62 11.83 -2.58
CA GLU A 372 -19.23 11.91 -3.92
C GLU A 372 -18.17 11.91 -5.04
N GLU A 373 -17.01 12.55 -4.82
CA GLU A 373 -15.91 12.60 -5.78
C GLU A 373 -15.20 11.23 -5.96
N PHE A 374 -15.15 10.40 -4.91
CA PHE A 374 -14.55 9.06 -4.97
C PHE A 374 -15.51 7.95 -5.37
N LYS A 375 -16.80 8.09 -5.07
CA LYS A 375 -17.87 7.16 -5.49
C LYS A 375 -17.86 6.93 -7.00
N GLY A 376 -17.67 8.00 -7.80
CA GLY A 376 -17.56 7.89 -9.25
C GLY A 376 -16.29 7.20 -9.76
N THR A 377 -15.23 7.15 -8.94
CA THR A 377 -13.93 6.58 -9.31
C THR A 377 -13.84 5.08 -8.98
N GLY A 378 -14.55 4.64 -7.94
CA GLY A 378 -14.60 3.23 -7.51
C GLY A 378 -15.38 2.34 -8.45
N ASN A 379 -15.10 1.05 -8.40
CA ASN A 379 -15.86 -0.01 -9.06
C ASN A 379 -16.41 -1.07 -8.09
N SER A 380 -16.31 -0.81 -6.79
CA SER A 380 -16.87 -1.63 -5.71
C SER A 380 -17.14 -0.72 -4.50
N GLU A 381 -18.32 -0.83 -3.91
CA GLU A 381 -18.73 -0.06 -2.73
C GLU A 381 -19.28 -0.99 -1.66
N LEU A 382 -18.67 -0.99 -0.48
CA LEU A 382 -19.14 -1.67 0.72
C LEU A 382 -19.62 -0.62 1.71
N ILE A 383 -20.90 -0.57 1.95
CA ILE A 383 -21.54 0.47 2.77
C ILE A 383 -21.85 -0.08 4.15
N LEU A 384 -21.37 0.59 5.19
CA LEU A 384 -21.69 0.29 6.57
C LEU A 384 -22.87 1.15 7.05
N ASP A 385 -23.76 0.53 7.81
CA ASP A 385 -24.93 1.20 8.39
C ASP A 385 -24.75 1.41 9.89
N ARG A 386 -24.88 2.69 10.31
CA ARG A 386 -24.79 3.09 11.72
C ARG A 386 -25.89 2.49 12.57
N LYS A 387 -27.12 2.37 12.03
CA LYS A 387 -28.28 1.84 12.77
C LYS A 387 -28.10 0.37 13.12
N LEU A 388 -27.47 -0.42 12.24
CA LEU A 388 -27.10 -1.81 12.52
C LEU A 388 -26.06 -1.89 13.64
N ALA A 389 -25.02 -1.05 13.57
CA ALA A 389 -23.99 -0.99 14.61
C ALA A 389 -24.52 -0.56 15.98
N GLU A 390 -25.47 0.40 16.03
CA GLU A 390 -26.15 0.82 17.25
C GLU A 390 -26.96 -0.32 17.88
N LYS A 391 -27.55 -1.19 17.06
CA LYS A 391 -28.24 -2.43 17.49
C LYS A 391 -27.28 -3.59 17.81
N ARG A 392 -25.95 -3.38 17.68
CA ARG A 392 -24.93 -4.43 17.86
C ARG A 392 -24.99 -5.58 16.86
N ILE A 393 -25.52 -5.31 15.67
CA ILE A 393 -25.54 -6.27 14.55
C ILE A 393 -24.24 -6.07 13.76
N PHE A 394 -23.37 -7.08 13.75
CA PHE A 394 -22.08 -7.05 13.07
C PHE A 394 -21.88 -8.30 12.20
N PRO A 395 -21.28 -8.16 10.98
CA PRO A 395 -20.84 -6.91 10.36
C PRO A 395 -22.03 -6.00 10.01
N ALA A 396 -21.89 -4.70 10.28
CA ALA A 396 -22.94 -3.72 10.06
C ALA A 396 -23.01 -3.28 8.57
N ILE A 397 -23.10 -4.24 7.66
CA ILE A 397 -23.08 -4.03 6.20
C ILE A 397 -24.51 -3.82 5.68
N ASP A 398 -24.71 -2.73 4.94
CA ASP A 398 -25.93 -2.54 4.15
C ASP A 398 -25.83 -3.37 2.87
N VAL A 399 -26.47 -4.53 2.88
CA VAL A 399 -26.44 -5.51 1.77
C VAL A 399 -27.14 -4.98 0.50
N GLN A 400 -28.12 -4.09 0.66
CA GLN A 400 -28.88 -3.57 -0.48
C GLN A 400 -28.09 -2.52 -1.26
N ARG A 401 -27.33 -1.68 -0.55
CA ARG A 401 -26.55 -0.60 -1.14
C ARG A 401 -25.11 -1.00 -1.50
N SER A 402 -24.62 -2.10 -0.95
CA SER A 402 -23.28 -2.62 -1.26
C SER A 402 -23.26 -3.44 -2.53
N GLY A 403 -22.18 -3.39 -3.28
CA GLY A 403 -22.01 -4.19 -4.49
C GLY A 403 -20.74 -3.90 -5.26
N THR A 404 -20.41 -4.80 -6.18
CA THR A 404 -19.26 -4.70 -7.09
C THR A 404 -19.74 -4.58 -8.52
N ARG A 405 -19.19 -3.62 -9.27
CA ARG A 405 -19.46 -3.50 -10.71
C ARG A 405 -18.81 -4.66 -11.44
N ARG A 406 -19.53 -5.23 -12.40
CA ARG A 406 -19.06 -6.36 -13.20
C ARG A 406 -18.78 -7.60 -12.33
N GLU A 407 -19.59 -7.84 -11.28
CA GLU A 407 -19.47 -9.03 -10.42
C GLU A 407 -19.58 -10.35 -11.19
N GLU A 408 -20.19 -10.32 -12.39
CA GLU A 408 -20.26 -11.46 -13.31
C GLU A 408 -18.90 -11.92 -13.86
N LEU A 409 -17.86 -11.07 -13.75
CA LEU A 409 -16.50 -11.44 -14.12
C LEU A 409 -15.77 -12.17 -12.98
N LEU A 410 -16.28 -12.05 -11.75
CA LEU A 410 -15.64 -12.60 -10.53
C LEU A 410 -16.35 -13.85 -10.01
N LEU A 411 -17.65 -13.97 -10.27
CA LEU A 411 -18.47 -15.06 -9.75
C LEU A 411 -18.89 -16.00 -10.89
N GLU A 412 -18.82 -17.30 -10.63
CA GLU A 412 -19.37 -18.29 -11.54
C GLU A 412 -20.88 -18.10 -11.73
N GLU A 413 -21.39 -18.42 -12.92
CA GLU A 413 -22.80 -18.18 -13.30
C GLU A 413 -23.81 -18.76 -12.31
N GLY A 414 -23.55 -19.96 -11.79
CA GLY A 414 -24.40 -20.60 -10.79
C GLY A 414 -24.46 -19.83 -9.47
N THR A 415 -23.29 -19.43 -8.97
CA THR A 415 -23.14 -18.62 -7.74
C THR A 415 -23.80 -17.25 -7.92
N LEU A 416 -23.59 -16.60 -9.05
CA LEU A 416 -24.16 -15.30 -9.38
C LEU A 416 -25.71 -15.32 -9.35
N LYS A 417 -26.33 -16.34 -9.95
CA LYS A 417 -27.77 -16.53 -9.92
C LYS A 417 -28.32 -16.68 -8.48
N MET A 418 -27.61 -17.44 -7.64
CA MET A 418 -27.97 -17.61 -6.23
C MET A 418 -27.83 -16.30 -5.44
N VAL A 419 -26.77 -15.54 -5.65
CA VAL A 419 -26.56 -14.22 -5.03
C VAL A 419 -27.67 -13.24 -5.43
N TRP A 420 -28.05 -13.18 -6.70
CA TRP A 420 -29.15 -12.32 -7.16
C TRP A 420 -30.51 -12.75 -6.58
N THR A 421 -30.72 -14.04 -6.44
CA THR A 421 -31.95 -14.55 -5.80
C THR A 421 -31.99 -14.16 -4.32
N MET A 422 -30.87 -14.33 -3.59
CA MET A 422 -30.73 -13.87 -2.21
C MET A 422 -31.02 -12.37 -2.08
N ARG A 423 -30.43 -11.53 -2.94
CA ARG A 423 -30.66 -10.07 -2.93
C ARG A 423 -32.15 -9.71 -3.14
N ARG A 424 -32.83 -10.39 -4.06
CA ARG A 424 -34.28 -10.21 -4.27
C ARG A 424 -35.08 -10.57 -3.04
N MET A 425 -34.76 -11.68 -2.37
CA MET A 425 -35.46 -12.08 -1.13
C MET A 425 -35.23 -11.04 -0.02
N LEU A 426 -33.98 -10.55 0.16
CA LEU A 426 -33.68 -9.55 1.18
C LEU A 426 -34.35 -8.21 0.92
N SER A 427 -34.55 -7.81 -0.34
CA SER A 427 -35.25 -6.56 -0.68
C SER A 427 -36.73 -6.60 -0.31
N ALA A 428 -37.35 -7.79 -0.24
CA ALA A 428 -38.76 -7.96 0.15
C ALA A 428 -38.98 -7.89 1.68
N VAL A 429 -37.94 -8.15 2.50
CA VAL A 429 -38.07 -8.25 3.97
C VAL A 429 -37.76 -6.93 4.69
N GLY A 430 -37.07 -6.01 4.02
CA GLY A 430 -36.56 -4.78 4.63
C GLY A 430 -35.10 -4.92 5.15
N THR A 431 -34.38 -3.79 5.22
CA THR A 431 -32.92 -3.79 5.39
C THR A 431 -32.48 -4.39 6.72
N ASN A 432 -33.11 -4.03 7.85
CA ASN A 432 -32.67 -4.44 9.18
C ASN A 432 -32.99 -5.90 9.48
N GLU A 433 -34.22 -6.32 9.21
CA GLU A 433 -34.67 -7.71 9.44
C GLU A 433 -33.98 -8.67 8.47
N GLY A 434 -33.76 -8.21 7.23
CA GLY A 434 -33.11 -8.99 6.21
C GLY A 434 -31.66 -9.34 6.57
N ILE A 435 -30.87 -8.39 7.10
CA ILE A 435 -29.48 -8.66 7.49
C ILE A 435 -29.38 -9.59 8.71
N GLU A 436 -30.26 -9.43 9.71
CA GLU A 436 -30.30 -10.34 10.88
C GLU A 436 -30.60 -11.78 10.45
N LEU A 437 -31.62 -11.94 9.60
CA LEU A 437 -31.99 -13.24 9.04
C LEU A 437 -30.83 -13.86 8.24
N LEU A 438 -30.17 -13.04 7.41
CA LEU A 438 -29.02 -13.44 6.60
C LEU A 438 -27.87 -13.94 7.48
N LEU A 439 -27.46 -13.16 8.47
CA LEU A 439 -26.38 -13.51 9.39
C LEU A 439 -26.71 -14.78 10.20
N ASN A 440 -27.96 -14.92 10.66
CA ASN A 440 -28.40 -16.13 11.37
C ASN A 440 -28.34 -17.38 10.49
N ARG A 441 -28.74 -17.27 9.21
CA ARG A 441 -28.63 -18.42 8.28
C ARG A 441 -27.18 -18.69 7.90
N LEU A 442 -26.39 -17.66 7.67
CA LEU A 442 -24.97 -17.78 7.35
C LEU A 442 -24.19 -18.46 8.48
N SER A 443 -24.48 -18.12 9.75
CA SER A 443 -23.83 -18.71 10.92
C SER A 443 -24.11 -20.21 11.14
N LYS A 444 -25.17 -20.75 10.51
CA LYS A 444 -25.53 -22.18 10.58
C LYS A 444 -24.84 -23.03 9.52
N THR A 445 -24.02 -22.45 8.68
CA THR A 445 -23.33 -23.13 7.59
C THR A 445 -21.83 -22.94 7.71
N GLU A 446 -21.06 -23.91 7.24
CA GLU A 446 -19.60 -23.90 7.35
C GLU A 446 -18.93 -23.00 6.30
N ASN A 447 -19.55 -22.84 5.13
CA ASN A 447 -19.01 -22.06 4.02
C ASN A 447 -20.12 -21.45 3.15
N ASN A 448 -19.72 -20.56 2.24
CA ASN A 448 -20.65 -19.86 1.37
C ASN A 448 -21.34 -20.76 0.33
N VAL A 449 -20.65 -21.82 -0.12
CA VAL A 449 -21.23 -22.80 -1.05
C VAL A 449 -22.42 -23.52 -0.39
N GLN A 450 -22.22 -23.99 0.85
CA GLN A 450 -23.28 -24.64 1.62
C GLN A 450 -24.43 -23.66 1.93
N PHE A 451 -24.11 -22.42 2.27
CA PHE A 451 -25.10 -21.38 2.54
C PHE A 451 -25.97 -21.11 1.30
N LEU A 452 -25.37 -20.81 0.16
CA LEU A 452 -26.08 -20.50 -1.09
C LEU A 452 -26.89 -21.70 -1.58
N GLY A 453 -26.34 -22.92 -1.48
CA GLY A 453 -27.08 -24.14 -1.81
C GLY A 453 -28.29 -24.44 -0.90
N SER A 454 -28.29 -23.92 0.35
CA SER A 454 -29.44 -24.02 1.25
C SER A 454 -30.59 -23.13 0.85
N LEU A 455 -30.31 -22.01 0.17
CA LEU A 455 -31.34 -21.06 -0.29
C LEU A 455 -32.17 -21.64 -1.45
N THR A 456 -31.55 -22.40 -2.36
CA THR A 456 -32.26 -23.02 -3.47
C THR A 456 -33.21 -24.11 -3.00
N LYS A 457 -32.83 -24.92 -2.02
CA LYS A 457 -33.71 -25.97 -1.46
C LYS A 457 -34.95 -25.41 -0.75
N SER A 458 -34.90 -24.17 -0.25
CA SER A 458 -36.07 -23.53 0.38
C SER A 458 -37.02 -22.85 -0.61
N LEU A 459 -36.69 -22.84 -1.91
CA LEU A 459 -37.55 -22.32 -2.98
C LEU A 459 -38.30 -23.42 -3.73
N ASP A 460 -37.74 -24.65 -3.69
CA ASP A 460 -38.34 -25.82 -4.40
C ASP A 460 -39.32 -26.62 -3.50
N GLY A 461 -39.49 -26.23 -2.25
CA GLY A 461 -40.44 -26.81 -1.28
C GLY A 461 -41.44 -25.78 -0.78
#